data_7d134aface6b530a315c7b932ac742fb
#
_entry.id   7d134aface6b530a315c7b932ac742fb
#
_cell.length_a   1.000
_cell.length_b   1.000
_cell.length_c   1.000
_cell.angle_alpha   90.00
_cell.angle_beta   90.00
_cell.angle_gamma   90.00
#
_symmetry.space_group_name_H-M   'P 1'
#
loop_
_entity.id
_entity.type
_entity.pdbx_description
1 polymer ?
#
loop_
_entity_poly.entity_id
_entity_poly.type
_entity_poly.pdbx_seq_one_letter_code
_entity_poly.pdbx_strand_id
1 'polypeptide(L)'
;MSQRRPGGDSSVGYDESWYYASAKGLKEYPKLDESTQADVCIVGAGYTGLSAAIELAERGYNVVVLEAYRVGSGASGRNGGVLGMGQRKDQDELEAWLGADTAKKMWQIACDANQLVRDRVKKYAIDCDLTDGELTVAHKERYEQELWDYADKLETDYGFTNHRHVSRAETQDMLGVSSFFGGYLDHQAGHVHPLNLALGLAKAASDLGVKIFEHTKVLSFQDKDATGDKVRIQTSTASVTANFLVLACNGYLGDLDKAAQKYQLPINNFILATEPLPEPRARTINRDNVAVVDTRFVVNYFHNSPDNRLIFGGGENYSSRFPNDLKQFVRKNMLEVYPNLADVSIDYAWGGTLAVTMKRMPHFGRKSPNIYWAQGYSGHGIAMANMGGQMVAEAIAGQAERFDLFANLKHQSFPGGALLRWPALVAGMLFYKTLDRF
;
A
#
# COMPACT_ATOMS: atom_id res chain seq x y z
N MET A 1 16.88 10.36 24.15
CA MET A 1 16.59 8.97 23.73
C MET A 1 16.09 9.01 22.29
N SER A 2 16.88 8.53 21.35
CA SER A 2 16.53 8.49 19.91
C SER A 2 15.31 7.60 19.74
N GLN A 3 14.17 8.19 19.34
CA GLN A 3 12.97 7.42 18.97
C GLN A 3 13.31 6.60 17.72
N ARG A 4 13.52 5.28 17.92
CA ARG A 4 13.67 4.34 16.81
C ARG A 4 12.35 4.25 16.05
N ARG A 5 12.40 4.30 14.72
CA ARG A 5 11.24 4.09 13.83
C ARG A 5 10.55 2.77 14.15
N PRO A 6 9.22 2.68 14.02
CA PRO A 6 8.58 1.39 13.84
C PRO A 6 9.24 0.72 12.62
N GLY A 7 9.89 -0.43 12.84
CA GLY A 7 10.63 -1.10 11.79
C GLY A 7 12.16 -1.07 11.88
N GLY A 8 12.75 -0.32 12.81
CA GLY A 8 14.18 -0.40 13.10
C GLY A 8 15.15 0.11 12.03
N ASP A 9 14.62 0.75 10.99
CA ASP A 9 15.40 1.30 9.89
C ASP A 9 16.10 2.59 10.31
N SER A 10 17.44 2.60 10.19
CA SER A 10 18.32 3.74 10.51
C SER A 10 18.59 4.63 9.29
N SER A 11 18.11 4.26 8.08
CA SER A 11 18.39 5.01 6.87
C SER A 11 17.54 6.28 6.78
N VAL A 12 18.17 7.38 6.48
CA VAL A 12 17.52 8.67 6.23
C VAL A 12 17.31 8.80 4.73
N GLY A 13 16.20 8.30 4.21
CA GLY A 13 15.92 8.36 2.79
C GLY A 13 15.46 7.04 2.20
N TYR A 14 15.87 6.76 0.97
CA TYR A 14 15.63 5.48 0.31
C TYR A 14 16.64 4.44 0.80
N ASP A 15 16.17 3.20 0.99
CA ASP A 15 17.07 2.08 1.30
C ASP A 15 17.76 1.58 0.03
N GLU A 16 18.71 0.69 0.20
CA GLU A 16 19.35 -0.09 -0.86
C GLU A 16 18.35 -1.10 -1.44
N SER A 17 17.24 -0.62 -2.03
CA SER A 17 16.25 -1.43 -2.72
C SER A 17 16.49 -1.39 -4.23
N TRP A 18 16.03 -2.42 -4.94
CA TRP A 18 16.04 -2.39 -6.39
C TRP A 18 15.21 -1.21 -6.92
N TYR A 19 14.10 -0.89 -6.25
CA TYR A 19 13.26 0.24 -6.65
C TYR A 19 14.00 1.58 -6.58
N TYR A 20 14.89 1.76 -5.63
CA TYR A 20 15.73 2.95 -5.58
C TYR A 20 16.83 2.91 -6.65
N ALA A 21 17.48 1.75 -6.83
CA ALA A 21 18.55 1.59 -7.83
C ALA A 21 18.07 1.77 -9.27
N SER A 22 16.79 1.47 -9.55
CA SER A 22 16.15 1.60 -10.87
C SER A 22 15.19 2.79 -10.98
N ALA A 23 15.16 3.66 -9.97
CA ALA A 23 14.21 4.79 -9.93
C ALA A 23 14.45 5.78 -11.08
N LYS A 24 13.35 6.21 -11.69
CA LYS A 24 13.33 7.25 -12.71
C LYS A 24 12.81 8.56 -12.11
N GLY A 25 13.42 9.69 -12.51
CA GLY A 25 12.91 11.01 -12.11
C GLY A 25 13.09 11.35 -10.62
N LEU A 26 14.13 10.82 -9.97
CA LEU A 26 14.51 11.24 -8.62
C LEU A 26 14.71 12.75 -8.57
N LYS A 27 13.96 13.44 -7.70
CA LYS A 27 14.05 14.87 -7.45
C LYS A 27 14.14 15.08 -5.94
N GLU A 28 14.89 16.07 -5.52
CA GLU A 28 14.92 16.56 -4.14
C GLU A 28 13.99 17.76 -4.00
N TYR A 29 13.19 17.73 -2.94
CA TYR A 29 12.34 18.85 -2.56
C TYR A 29 12.96 19.56 -1.37
N PRO A 30 12.80 20.90 -1.26
CA PRO A 30 13.39 21.67 -0.17
C PRO A 30 12.84 21.21 1.19
N LYS A 31 13.59 21.53 2.25
CA LYS A 31 13.09 21.47 3.63
C LYS A 31 12.27 22.73 3.92
N LEU A 32 11.28 22.63 4.80
CA LEU A 32 10.55 23.79 5.26
C LEU A 32 11.39 24.55 6.33
N ASP A 33 11.97 25.68 5.94
CA ASP A 33 12.80 26.52 6.81
C ASP A 33 12.06 27.76 7.30
N GLU A 34 11.00 28.20 6.62
CA GLU A 34 10.19 29.35 6.99
C GLU A 34 8.73 28.98 7.19
N SER A 35 8.08 29.63 8.17
CA SER A 35 6.65 29.40 8.41
C SER A 35 5.80 29.87 7.24
N THR A 36 4.77 29.10 6.89
CA THR A 36 3.93 29.36 5.73
C THR A 36 2.44 29.13 6.04
N GLN A 37 1.58 29.54 5.10
CA GLN A 37 0.16 29.31 5.14
C GLN A 37 -0.29 28.50 3.93
N ALA A 38 -1.36 27.71 4.10
CA ALA A 38 -1.99 26.94 3.05
C ALA A 38 -3.50 26.83 3.30
N ASP A 39 -4.27 26.41 2.29
CA ASP A 39 -5.64 25.96 2.52
C ASP A 39 -5.63 24.58 3.14
N VAL A 40 -4.77 23.68 2.64
CA VAL A 40 -4.64 22.32 3.14
C VAL A 40 -3.17 21.99 3.38
N CYS A 41 -2.86 21.50 4.59
CA CYS A 41 -1.57 20.89 4.91
C CYS A 41 -1.73 19.36 4.97
N ILE A 42 -0.89 18.64 4.24
CA ILE A 42 -0.89 17.17 4.19
C ILE A 42 0.40 16.66 4.82
N VAL A 43 0.28 15.69 5.73
CA VAL A 43 1.43 15.04 6.38
C VAL A 43 1.63 13.66 5.80
N GLY A 44 2.73 13.50 5.06
CA GLY A 44 3.13 12.29 4.35
C GLY A 44 3.01 12.41 2.83
N ALA A 45 4.14 12.20 2.13
CA ALA A 45 4.24 12.18 0.66
C ALA A 45 4.24 10.74 0.11
N GLY A 46 3.35 9.89 0.62
CA GLY A 46 2.99 8.61 0.03
C GLY A 46 1.79 8.73 -0.91
N TYR A 47 1.28 7.61 -1.41
CA TYR A 47 0.14 7.60 -2.35
C TYR A 47 -1.07 8.39 -1.86
N THR A 48 -1.49 8.20 -0.60
CA THR A 48 -2.65 8.92 -0.05
C THR A 48 -2.44 10.44 -0.05
N GLY A 49 -1.28 10.88 0.43
CA GLY A 49 -0.99 12.32 0.53
C GLY A 49 -0.82 12.96 -0.84
N LEU A 50 -0.11 12.31 -1.76
CA LEU A 50 0.10 12.83 -3.12
C LEU A 50 -1.20 12.84 -3.92
N SER A 51 -2.03 11.80 -3.76
CA SER A 51 -3.34 11.73 -4.38
C SER A 51 -4.26 12.86 -3.89
N ALA A 52 -4.32 13.09 -2.57
CA ALA A 52 -5.10 14.20 -2.01
C ALA A 52 -4.57 15.55 -2.49
N ALA A 53 -3.24 15.70 -2.56
CA ALA A 53 -2.61 16.94 -3.03
C ALA A 53 -2.97 17.27 -4.48
N ILE A 54 -2.93 16.27 -5.37
CA ILE A 54 -3.32 16.44 -6.78
C ILE A 54 -4.78 16.87 -6.89
N GLU A 55 -5.70 16.13 -6.27
CA GLU A 55 -7.13 16.42 -6.33
C GLU A 55 -7.49 17.82 -5.78
N LEU A 56 -6.86 18.20 -4.67
CA LEU A 56 -7.08 19.52 -4.07
C LEU A 56 -6.50 20.64 -4.94
N ALA A 57 -5.30 20.45 -5.50
CA ALA A 57 -4.68 21.44 -6.38
C ALA A 57 -5.47 21.63 -7.67
N GLU A 58 -6.00 20.54 -8.28
CA GLU A 58 -6.88 20.63 -9.45
C GLU A 58 -8.21 21.38 -9.16
N ARG A 59 -8.64 21.39 -7.89
CA ARG A 59 -9.79 22.16 -7.40
C ARG A 59 -9.44 23.60 -6.98
N GLY A 60 -8.18 24.02 -7.13
CA GLY A 60 -7.71 25.37 -6.87
C GLY A 60 -7.29 25.66 -5.41
N TYR A 61 -7.15 24.65 -4.56
CA TYR A 61 -6.64 24.81 -3.21
C TYR A 61 -5.12 25.06 -3.22
N ASN A 62 -4.64 25.92 -2.32
CA ASN A 62 -3.21 26.06 -2.03
C ASN A 62 -2.79 24.95 -1.06
N VAL A 63 -1.99 23.99 -1.55
CA VAL A 63 -1.64 22.77 -0.83
C VAL A 63 -0.15 22.74 -0.45
N VAL A 64 0.12 22.37 0.81
CA VAL A 64 1.46 22.08 1.32
C VAL A 64 1.52 20.63 1.75
N VAL A 65 2.55 19.90 1.30
CA VAL A 65 2.84 18.51 1.71
C VAL A 65 4.14 18.49 2.53
N LEU A 66 4.08 17.91 3.73
CA LEU A 66 5.22 17.75 4.64
C LEU A 66 5.61 16.28 4.73
N GLU A 67 6.81 15.95 4.28
CA GLU A 67 7.36 14.60 4.34
C GLU A 67 8.55 14.54 5.31
N ALA A 68 8.53 13.56 6.20
CA ALA A 68 9.56 13.42 7.22
C ALA A 68 10.93 13.05 6.63
N TYR A 69 10.94 12.38 5.49
CA TYR A 69 12.14 11.88 4.81
C TYR A 69 12.16 12.29 3.34
N ARG A 70 11.87 11.37 2.44
CA ARG A 70 11.80 11.56 1.01
C ARG A 70 10.44 11.10 0.46
N VAL A 71 10.00 11.68 -0.65
CA VAL A 71 8.79 11.25 -1.34
C VAL A 71 8.77 9.74 -1.56
N GLY A 72 7.70 9.07 -1.15
CA GLY A 72 7.54 7.63 -1.34
C GLY A 72 8.47 6.75 -0.47
N SER A 73 9.28 7.31 0.42
CA SER A 73 10.21 6.53 1.26
C SER A 73 9.54 5.61 2.29
N GLY A 74 8.24 5.76 2.52
CA GLY A 74 7.43 4.84 3.31
C GLY A 74 6.96 3.62 2.51
N ALA A 75 5.83 3.04 2.89
CA ALA A 75 5.26 1.85 2.23
C ALA A 75 4.99 2.05 0.73
N SER A 76 4.77 3.28 0.28
CA SER A 76 4.42 3.58 -1.11
C SER A 76 5.55 3.26 -2.11
N GLY A 77 6.81 3.46 -1.75
CA GLY A 77 7.93 3.12 -2.63
C GLY A 77 8.62 1.79 -2.29
N ARG A 78 8.04 0.98 -1.39
CA ARG A 78 8.67 -0.25 -0.87
C ARG A 78 7.80 -1.50 -0.98
N ASN A 79 6.57 -1.36 -1.48
CA ASN A 79 5.62 -2.47 -1.62
C ASN A 79 5.95 -3.36 -2.82
N GLY A 80 5.20 -4.46 -2.98
CA GLY A 80 5.43 -5.45 -4.03
C GLY A 80 4.96 -5.05 -5.43
N GLY A 81 4.47 -3.85 -5.62
CA GLY A 81 4.04 -3.35 -6.92
C GLY A 81 2.67 -3.85 -7.39
N VAL A 82 2.02 -4.76 -6.70
CA VAL A 82 0.75 -5.36 -7.14
C VAL A 82 -0.39 -4.34 -7.08
N LEU A 83 -0.96 -4.04 -8.23
CA LEU A 83 -2.13 -3.17 -8.43
C LEU A 83 -3.38 -4.05 -8.58
N GLY A 84 -3.82 -4.63 -7.47
CA GLY A 84 -4.96 -5.56 -7.44
C GLY A 84 -6.32 -4.87 -7.47
N MET A 85 -7.34 -5.67 -7.75
CA MET A 85 -8.75 -5.28 -7.67
C MET A 85 -9.33 -5.57 -6.29
N GLY A 86 -10.50 -5.02 -5.99
CA GLY A 86 -11.22 -5.30 -4.75
C GLY A 86 -10.65 -4.63 -3.52
N GLN A 87 -11.00 -5.19 -2.37
CA GLN A 87 -10.55 -4.81 -1.04
C GLN A 87 -9.66 -5.93 -0.46
N ARG A 88 -9.07 -5.73 0.72
CA ARG A 88 -8.35 -6.82 1.41
C ARG A 88 -9.28 -7.92 1.92
N LYS A 89 -10.56 -7.62 2.10
CA LYS A 89 -11.63 -8.59 2.34
C LYS A 89 -12.34 -8.92 1.04
N ASP A 90 -12.70 -10.18 0.88
CA ASP A 90 -13.53 -10.63 -0.23
C ASP A 90 -14.99 -10.14 -0.08
N GLN A 91 -15.76 -10.32 -1.13
CA GLN A 91 -17.12 -9.81 -1.19
C GLN A 91 -18.09 -10.60 -0.30
N ASP A 92 -17.84 -11.91 -0.07
CA ASP A 92 -18.65 -12.72 0.85
C ASP A 92 -18.53 -12.19 2.28
N GLU A 93 -17.29 -11.89 2.72
CA GLU A 93 -17.06 -11.29 4.03
C GLU A 93 -17.67 -9.89 4.15
N LEU A 94 -17.62 -9.08 3.08
CA LEU A 94 -18.21 -7.74 3.08
C LEU A 94 -19.74 -7.78 3.09
N GLU A 95 -20.36 -8.66 2.31
CA GLU A 95 -21.80 -8.89 2.31
C GLU A 95 -22.32 -9.35 3.67
N ALA A 96 -21.61 -10.32 4.29
CA ALA A 96 -21.96 -10.82 5.61
C ALA A 96 -21.84 -9.75 6.70
N TRP A 97 -20.89 -8.81 6.55
CA TRP A 97 -20.67 -7.75 7.54
C TRP A 97 -21.53 -6.51 7.32
N LEU A 98 -21.73 -6.08 6.10
CA LEU A 98 -22.26 -4.76 5.75
C LEU A 98 -23.57 -4.83 4.94
N GLY A 99 -23.98 -6.02 4.47
CA GLY A 99 -25.06 -6.24 3.54
C GLY A 99 -24.64 -6.04 2.08
N ALA A 100 -25.37 -6.69 1.17
CA ALA A 100 -25.04 -6.76 -0.26
C ALA A 100 -24.94 -5.38 -0.92
N ASP A 101 -25.87 -4.45 -0.63
CA ASP A 101 -25.87 -3.13 -1.25
C ASP A 101 -24.62 -2.31 -0.89
N THR A 102 -24.17 -2.39 0.37
CA THR A 102 -22.95 -1.71 0.81
C THR A 102 -21.72 -2.38 0.22
N ALA A 103 -21.68 -3.71 0.19
CA ALA A 103 -20.60 -4.47 -0.43
C ALA A 103 -20.45 -4.13 -1.92
N LYS A 104 -21.55 -3.99 -2.67
CA LYS A 104 -21.55 -3.57 -4.08
C LYS A 104 -20.97 -2.15 -4.26
N LYS A 105 -21.35 -1.20 -3.41
CA LYS A 105 -20.77 0.15 -3.44
C LYS A 105 -19.27 0.13 -3.17
N MET A 106 -18.81 -0.68 -2.22
CA MET A 106 -17.39 -0.83 -1.92
C MET A 106 -16.62 -1.49 -3.06
N TRP A 107 -17.22 -2.49 -3.73
CA TRP A 107 -16.62 -3.09 -4.92
C TRP A 107 -16.44 -2.06 -6.03
N GLN A 108 -17.48 -1.25 -6.33
CA GLN A 108 -17.38 -0.19 -7.33
C GLN A 108 -16.25 0.80 -7.00
N ILE A 109 -16.15 1.23 -5.73
CA ILE A 109 -15.04 2.10 -5.29
C ILE A 109 -13.68 1.44 -5.50
N ALA A 110 -13.56 0.13 -5.32
CA ALA A 110 -12.31 -0.59 -5.55
C ALA A 110 -11.96 -0.70 -7.04
N CYS A 111 -12.95 -0.89 -7.91
CA CYS A 111 -12.78 -0.82 -9.37
C CYS A 111 -12.35 0.60 -9.80
N ASP A 112 -13.04 1.62 -9.31
CA ASP A 112 -12.70 3.02 -9.56
C ASP A 112 -11.28 3.35 -9.04
N ALA A 113 -10.84 2.73 -7.94
CA ALA A 113 -9.51 2.94 -7.38
C ALA A 113 -8.39 2.42 -8.29
N ASN A 114 -8.58 1.24 -8.89
CA ASN A 114 -7.63 0.71 -9.88
C ASN A 114 -7.60 1.60 -11.11
N GLN A 115 -8.77 1.96 -11.64
CA GLN A 115 -8.90 2.84 -12.80
C GLN A 115 -8.27 4.22 -12.55
N LEU A 116 -8.46 4.80 -11.37
CA LEU A 116 -7.85 6.08 -10.98
C LEU A 116 -6.32 6.06 -11.10
N VAL A 117 -5.66 4.98 -10.67
CA VAL A 117 -4.21 4.85 -10.83
C VAL A 117 -3.82 4.83 -12.30
N ARG A 118 -4.51 4.06 -13.14
CA ARG A 118 -4.28 3.96 -14.58
C ARG A 118 -4.49 5.30 -15.29
N ASP A 119 -5.55 5.99 -14.96
CA ASP A 119 -5.88 7.31 -15.52
C ASP A 119 -4.80 8.34 -15.17
N ARG A 120 -4.29 8.33 -13.94
CA ARG A 120 -3.19 9.20 -13.51
C ARG A 120 -1.88 8.87 -14.18
N VAL A 121 -1.55 7.57 -14.31
CA VAL A 121 -0.36 7.12 -15.07
C VAL A 121 -0.43 7.66 -16.49
N LYS A 122 -1.57 7.56 -17.15
CA LYS A 122 -1.78 8.09 -18.49
C LYS A 122 -1.78 9.62 -18.54
N LYS A 123 -2.57 10.28 -17.68
CA LYS A 123 -2.77 11.74 -17.65
C LYS A 123 -1.46 12.50 -17.42
N TYR A 124 -0.63 12.00 -16.51
CA TYR A 124 0.61 12.65 -16.11
C TYR A 124 1.85 12.00 -16.74
N ALA A 125 1.67 11.07 -17.69
CA ALA A 125 2.74 10.33 -18.36
C ALA A 125 3.76 9.73 -17.37
N ILE A 126 3.27 9.04 -16.31
CA ILE A 126 4.11 8.47 -15.27
C ILE A 126 4.77 7.17 -15.81
N ASP A 127 6.09 7.17 -15.90
CA ASP A 127 6.88 6.00 -16.31
C ASP A 127 7.13 5.09 -15.09
N CYS A 128 6.15 4.22 -14.79
CA CYS A 128 6.17 3.31 -13.64
C CYS A 128 6.05 1.83 -14.04
N ASP A 129 6.41 1.48 -15.26
CA ASP A 129 6.44 0.10 -15.76
C ASP A 129 5.11 -0.64 -15.51
N LEU A 130 3.96 0.05 -15.71
CA LEU A 130 2.63 -0.53 -15.52
C LEU A 130 2.43 -1.71 -16.48
N THR A 131 2.20 -2.89 -15.91
CA THR A 131 1.98 -4.15 -16.63
C THR A 131 0.66 -4.76 -16.20
N ASP A 132 -0.14 -5.21 -17.16
CA ASP A 132 -1.46 -5.79 -16.91
C ASP A 132 -1.38 -7.27 -16.52
N GLY A 133 -2.37 -7.71 -15.75
CA GLY A 133 -2.57 -9.07 -15.32
C GLY A 133 -2.13 -9.33 -13.88
N GLU A 134 -3.05 -9.92 -13.09
CA GLU A 134 -2.77 -10.51 -11.79
C GLU A 134 -3.32 -11.93 -11.74
N LEU A 135 -2.46 -12.89 -11.46
CA LEU A 135 -2.81 -14.28 -11.28
C LEU A 135 -2.90 -14.61 -9.78
N THR A 136 -4.10 -14.80 -9.28
CA THR A 136 -4.34 -15.35 -7.94
C THR A 136 -4.30 -16.86 -8.00
N VAL A 137 -3.38 -17.50 -7.25
CA VAL A 137 -3.13 -18.94 -7.31
C VAL A 137 -3.39 -19.66 -6.00
N ALA A 138 -3.99 -20.83 -6.09
CA ALA A 138 -4.20 -21.73 -4.96
C ALA A 138 -2.89 -22.42 -4.55
N HIS A 139 -2.46 -22.26 -3.29
CA HIS A 139 -1.29 -22.97 -2.75
C HIS A 139 -1.64 -24.38 -2.23
N LYS A 140 -2.92 -24.73 -2.18
CA LYS A 140 -3.47 -26.07 -1.87
C LYS A 140 -4.61 -26.39 -2.83
N GLU A 141 -4.79 -27.66 -3.17
CA GLU A 141 -5.79 -28.12 -4.12
C GLU A 141 -7.21 -27.69 -3.75
N ARG A 142 -7.56 -27.73 -2.47
CA ARG A 142 -8.89 -27.32 -1.99
C ARG A 142 -9.28 -25.87 -2.32
N TYR A 143 -8.30 -24.98 -2.48
CA TYR A 143 -8.57 -23.57 -2.77
C TYR A 143 -8.79 -23.27 -4.27
N GLU A 144 -8.49 -24.23 -5.17
CA GLU A 144 -8.68 -24.03 -6.61
C GLU A 144 -10.15 -23.76 -6.94
N GLN A 145 -11.05 -24.61 -6.46
CA GLN A 145 -12.48 -24.45 -6.68
C GLN A 145 -13.03 -23.21 -5.97
N GLU A 146 -12.58 -22.92 -4.76
CA GLU A 146 -12.98 -21.71 -4.03
C GLU A 146 -12.61 -20.42 -4.80
N LEU A 147 -11.45 -20.39 -5.46
CA LEU A 147 -11.04 -19.25 -6.28
C LEU A 147 -11.89 -19.12 -7.55
N TRP A 148 -12.26 -20.24 -8.19
CA TRP A 148 -13.13 -20.22 -9.36
C TRP A 148 -14.56 -19.78 -9.00
N ASP A 149 -15.12 -20.34 -7.93
CA ASP A 149 -16.44 -19.96 -7.43
C ASP A 149 -16.49 -18.46 -7.07
N TYR A 150 -15.42 -17.93 -6.48
CA TYR A 150 -15.30 -16.51 -6.20
C TYR A 150 -15.22 -15.65 -7.46
N ALA A 151 -14.45 -16.06 -8.47
CA ALA A 151 -14.37 -15.39 -9.75
C ALA A 151 -15.74 -15.37 -10.47
N ASP A 152 -16.45 -16.51 -10.49
CA ASP A 152 -17.80 -16.63 -11.05
C ASP A 152 -18.82 -15.75 -10.31
N LYS A 153 -18.70 -15.65 -8.98
CA LYS A 153 -19.50 -14.71 -8.18
C LYS A 153 -19.24 -13.26 -8.56
N LEU A 154 -17.98 -12.87 -8.75
CA LEU A 154 -17.64 -11.50 -9.18
C LEU A 154 -18.25 -11.19 -10.55
N GLU A 155 -18.31 -12.15 -11.47
CA GLU A 155 -18.98 -11.97 -12.75
C GLU A 155 -20.49 -11.87 -12.58
N THR A 156 -21.11 -12.81 -11.88
CA THR A 156 -22.57 -12.94 -11.79
C THR A 156 -23.20 -11.82 -10.95
N ASP A 157 -22.64 -11.52 -9.77
CA ASP A 157 -23.25 -10.64 -8.78
C ASP A 157 -22.75 -9.20 -8.87
N TYR A 158 -21.53 -8.99 -9.42
CA TYR A 158 -20.84 -7.71 -9.49
C TYR A 158 -20.56 -7.22 -10.92
N GLY A 159 -20.86 -8.05 -11.94
CA GLY A 159 -20.67 -7.70 -13.36
C GLY A 159 -19.19 -7.57 -13.75
N PHE A 160 -18.28 -8.17 -12.98
CA PHE A 160 -16.86 -8.11 -13.26
C PHE A 160 -16.45 -9.24 -14.21
N THR A 161 -16.29 -8.90 -15.50
CA THR A 161 -16.04 -9.87 -16.58
C THR A 161 -14.59 -9.93 -17.06
N ASN A 162 -13.68 -9.12 -16.50
CA ASN A 162 -12.30 -9.03 -16.95
C ASN A 162 -11.37 -10.08 -16.31
N HIS A 163 -11.90 -11.26 -16.06
CA HIS A 163 -11.12 -12.37 -15.50
C HIS A 163 -11.40 -13.66 -16.26
N ARG A 164 -10.58 -14.67 -16.01
CA ARG A 164 -10.80 -16.04 -16.47
C ARG A 164 -10.23 -17.05 -15.50
N HIS A 165 -10.80 -18.23 -15.47
CA HIS A 165 -10.23 -19.38 -14.75
C HIS A 165 -8.88 -19.79 -15.38
N VAL A 166 -7.97 -20.22 -14.54
CA VAL A 166 -6.67 -20.80 -14.92
C VAL A 166 -6.54 -22.16 -14.28
N SER A 167 -6.41 -23.22 -15.09
CA SER A 167 -6.28 -24.58 -14.60
C SER A 167 -4.90 -24.82 -13.95
N ARG A 168 -4.77 -25.88 -13.17
CA ARG A 168 -3.50 -26.32 -12.60
C ARG A 168 -2.41 -26.48 -13.67
N ALA A 169 -2.73 -27.14 -14.78
CA ALA A 169 -1.77 -27.38 -15.86
C ALA A 169 -1.30 -26.05 -16.47
N GLU A 170 -2.21 -25.12 -16.69
CA GLU A 170 -1.89 -23.80 -17.22
C GLU A 170 -1.10 -22.96 -16.21
N THR A 171 -1.47 -22.98 -14.92
CA THR A 171 -0.70 -22.30 -13.86
C THR A 171 0.74 -22.79 -13.81
N GLN A 172 0.95 -24.10 -13.94
CA GLN A 172 2.28 -24.71 -13.96
C GLN A 172 3.08 -24.31 -15.22
N ASP A 173 2.43 -24.18 -16.37
CA ASP A 173 3.05 -23.71 -17.61
C ASP A 173 3.42 -22.21 -17.52
N MET A 174 2.51 -21.39 -16.96
CA MET A 174 2.76 -19.95 -16.77
C MET A 174 3.89 -19.66 -15.80
N LEU A 175 4.01 -20.44 -14.71
CA LEU A 175 4.92 -20.16 -13.59
C LEU A 175 6.12 -21.10 -13.50
N GLY A 176 6.19 -22.16 -14.32
CA GLY A 176 7.30 -23.10 -14.32
C GLY A 176 7.51 -23.90 -13.03
N VAL A 177 6.46 -24.02 -12.20
CA VAL A 177 6.52 -24.74 -10.92
C VAL A 177 5.27 -25.58 -10.69
N SER A 178 5.43 -26.67 -9.93
CA SER A 178 4.34 -27.57 -9.57
C SER A 178 3.71 -27.28 -8.20
N SER A 179 4.20 -26.26 -7.49
CA SER A 179 3.80 -25.91 -6.13
C SER A 179 2.44 -25.21 -6.03
N PHE A 180 1.87 -24.80 -7.16
CA PHE A 180 0.56 -24.17 -7.24
C PHE A 180 -0.44 -25.05 -7.97
N PHE A 181 -1.68 -24.90 -7.57
CA PHE A 181 -2.86 -25.45 -8.23
C PHE A 181 -3.44 -24.39 -9.20
N GLY A 182 -4.70 -24.48 -9.57
CA GLY A 182 -5.32 -23.48 -10.42
C GLY A 182 -5.62 -22.17 -9.69
N GLY A 183 -6.28 -21.26 -10.37
CA GLY A 183 -6.65 -19.95 -9.86
C GLY A 183 -7.44 -19.16 -10.88
N TYR A 184 -7.39 -17.85 -10.81
CA TYR A 184 -7.96 -16.97 -11.82
C TYR A 184 -6.99 -15.84 -12.19
N LEU A 185 -7.03 -15.46 -13.46
CA LEU A 185 -6.26 -14.34 -14.01
C LEU A 185 -7.22 -13.15 -14.17
N ASP A 186 -6.91 -12.07 -13.48
CA ASP A 186 -7.57 -10.77 -13.61
C ASP A 186 -6.77 -9.89 -14.58
N HIS A 187 -7.39 -9.54 -15.72
CA HIS A 187 -6.76 -8.72 -16.77
C HIS A 187 -6.78 -7.22 -16.48
N GLN A 188 -7.60 -6.77 -15.53
CA GLN A 188 -7.69 -5.35 -15.15
C GLN A 188 -6.74 -5.00 -13.99
N ALA A 189 -6.38 -5.98 -13.18
CA ALA A 189 -5.31 -5.87 -12.21
C ALA A 189 -3.93 -5.85 -12.89
N GLY A 190 -2.85 -5.74 -12.12
CA GLY A 190 -1.50 -5.75 -12.69
C GLY A 190 -0.41 -5.43 -11.68
N HIS A 191 0.72 -4.95 -12.18
CA HIS A 191 1.81 -4.46 -11.31
C HIS A 191 2.48 -3.21 -11.85
N VAL A 192 3.15 -2.49 -10.96
CA VAL A 192 3.87 -1.26 -11.25
C VAL A 192 5.22 -1.23 -10.54
N HIS A 193 6.12 -0.37 -10.98
CA HIS A 193 7.26 0.05 -10.18
C HIS A 193 6.80 1.09 -9.13
N PRO A 194 6.64 0.72 -7.86
CA PRO A 194 5.90 1.53 -6.88
C PRO A 194 6.58 2.86 -6.55
N LEU A 195 7.92 2.90 -6.51
CA LEU A 195 8.62 4.16 -6.26
C LEU A 195 8.47 5.13 -7.45
N ASN A 196 8.56 4.65 -8.69
CA ASN A 196 8.34 5.49 -9.87
C ASN A 196 6.91 6.04 -9.92
N LEU A 197 5.91 5.26 -9.52
CA LEU A 197 4.55 5.76 -9.38
C LEU A 197 4.47 6.90 -8.35
N ALA A 198 5.09 6.75 -7.18
CA ALA A 198 5.10 7.80 -6.15
C ALA A 198 5.83 9.07 -6.62
N LEU A 199 6.99 8.92 -7.27
CA LEU A 199 7.76 10.03 -7.81
C LEU A 199 7.00 10.76 -8.94
N GLY A 200 6.32 10.02 -9.81
CA GLY A 200 5.48 10.58 -10.86
C GLY A 200 4.29 11.36 -10.31
N LEU A 201 3.62 10.84 -9.29
CA LEU A 201 2.54 11.57 -8.58
C LEU A 201 3.07 12.84 -7.89
N ALA A 202 4.25 12.80 -7.29
CA ALA A 202 4.85 13.98 -6.66
C ALA A 202 5.22 15.03 -7.71
N LYS A 203 5.73 14.60 -8.86
CA LYS A 203 5.98 15.52 -9.99
C LYS A 203 4.67 16.16 -10.46
N ALA A 204 3.62 15.37 -10.67
CA ALA A 204 2.30 15.88 -11.06
C ALA A 204 1.75 16.90 -10.06
N ALA A 205 1.82 16.59 -8.75
CA ALA A 205 1.42 17.52 -7.70
C ALA A 205 2.23 18.83 -7.73
N SER A 206 3.56 18.73 -7.89
CA SER A 206 4.46 19.88 -7.97
C SER A 206 4.18 20.73 -9.21
N ASP A 207 3.89 20.11 -10.36
CA ASP A 207 3.53 20.81 -11.60
C ASP A 207 2.18 21.55 -11.49
N LEU A 208 1.28 21.07 -10.64
CA LEU A 208 0.01 21.73 -10.28
C LEU A 208 0.17 22.84 -9.19
N GLY A 209 1.39 23.13 -8.76
CA GLY A 209 1.68 24.20 -7.81
C GLY A 209 1.68 23.74 -6.34
N VAL A 210 1.57 22.45 -6.04
CA VAL A 210 1.71 21.93 -4.67
C VAL A 210 3.12 22.16 -4.16
N LYS A 211 3.25 22.71 -2.96
CA LYS A 211 4.54 22.87 -2.27
C LYS A 211 4.86 21.63 -1.47
N ILE A 212 5.83 20.85 -1.91
CA ILE A 212 6.31 19.65 -1.24
C ILE A 212 7.59 19.98 -0.48
N PHE A 213 7.65 19.57 0.80
CA PHE A 213 8.83 19.74 1.66
C PHE A 213 9.27 18.38 2.20
N GLU A 214 10.48 17.95 1.82
CA GLU A 214 11.15 16.75 2.34
C GLU A 214 11.95 17.07 3.61
N HIS A 215 12.40 16.05 4.33
CA HIS A 215 13.16 16.18 5.59
C HIS A 215 12.47 17.09 6.61
N THR A 216 11.15 17.16 6.55
CA THR A 216 10.30 18.07 7.32
C THR A 216 9.31 17.27 8.16
N LYS A 217 9.82 16.71 9.26
CA LYS A 217 9.01 15.92 10.19
C LYS A 217 8.06 16.81 10.98
N VAL A 218 6.77 16.51 10.94
CA VAL A 218 5.77 17.09 11.83
C VAL A 218 5.92 16.50 13.22
N LEU A 219 6.02 17.37 14.23
CA LEU A 219 6.20 17.03 15.63
C LEU A 219 4.88 17.02 16.40
N SER A 220 4.01 17.99 16.08
CA SER A 220 2.70 18.14 16.71
C SER A 220 1.79 19.01 15.84
N PHE A 221 0.51 19.01 16.16
CA PHE A 221 -0.44 19.97 15.61
C PHE A 221 -1.45 20.39 16.68
N GLN A 222 -2.03 21.57 16.49
CA GLN A 222 -3.11 22.12 17.30
C GLN A 222 -4.33 22.31 16.40
N ASP A 223 -5.48 21.81 16.85
CA ASP A 223 -6.74 21.81 16.08
C ASP A 223 -7.26 23.24 15.82
N LYS A 224 -6.87 24.18 16.69
CA LYS A 224 -7.21 25.60 16.55
C LYS A 224 -5.96 26.44 16.73
N ASP A 225 -5.77 27.42 15.86
CA ASP A 225 -4.76 28.45 16.04
C ASP A 225 -5.22 29.52 17.04
N ALA A 226 -4.49 30.62 17.16
CA ALA A 226 -4.84 31.73 18.05
C ALA A 226 -6.15 32.45 17.64
N THR A 227 -6.59 32.29 16.38
CA THR A 227 -7.87 32.85 15.87
C THR A 227 -9.05 31.91 16.11
N GLY A 228 -8.78 30.65 16.42
CA GLY A 228 -9.78 29.61 16.68
C GLY A 228 -10.32 28.89 15.44
N ASP A 229 -9.85 29.22 14.23
CA ASP A 229 -10.45 28.74 12.98
C ASP A 229 -9.51 27.83 12.16
N LYS A 230 -8.18 27.89 12.38
CA LYS A 230 -7.19 27.18 11.58
C LYS A 230 -6.39 26.17 12.38
N VAL A 231 -5.87 25.18 11.70
CA VAL A 231 -4.95 24.19 12.28
C VAL A 231 -3.52 24.71 12.20
N ARG A 232 -2.78 24.62 13.29
CA ARG A 232 -1.35 24.95 13.33
C ARG A 232 -0.53 23.66 13.41
N ILE A 233 0.36 23.46 12.45
CA ILE A 233 1.20 22.28 12.31
C ILE A 233 2.65 22.68 12.59
N GLN A 234 3.30 22.02 13.55
CA GLN A 234 4.64 22.34 14.01
C GLN A 234 5.68 21.34 13.53
N THR A 235 6.76 21.83 12.93
CA THR A 235 7.96 21.08 12.59
C THR A 235 9.12 21.48 13.53
N SER A 236 10.33 20.97 13.29
CA SER A 236 11.50 21.36 14.09
C SER A 236 12.02 22.77 13.79
N THR A 237 11.74 23.30 12.61
CA THR A 237 12.31 24.58 12.12
C THR A 237 11.25 25.64 11.88
N ALA A 238 10.04 25.25 11.48
CA ALA A 238 9.01 26.17 11.06
C ALA A 238 7.61 25.65 11.39
N SER A 239 6.56 26.38 11.04
CA SER A 239 5.18 25.93 11.19
C SER A 239 4.37 26.19 9.92
N VAL A 240 3.30 25.40 9.72
CA VAL A 240 2.28 25.64 8.71
C VAL A 240 0.97 25.96 9.41
N THR A 241 0.29 27.02 8.97
CA THR A 241 -1.08 27.34 9.40
C THR A 241 -2.01 27.06 8.21
N ALA A 242 -3.02 26.18 8.40
CA ALA A 242 -3.89 25.76 7.32
C ALA A 242 -5.35 25.69 7.75
N ASN A 243 -6.29 25.79 6.79
CA ASN A 243 -7.71 25.57 7.06
C ASN A 243 -7.99 24.12 7.36
N PHE A 244 -7.27 23.18 6.69
CA PHE A 244 -7.43 21.75 6.86
C PHE A 244 -6.08 21.04 7.04
N LEU A 245 -6.10 19.93 7.78
CA LEU A 245 -4.98 19.02 7.97
C LEU A 245 -5.37 17.62 7.51
N VAL A 246 -4.53 16.98 6.70
CA VAL A 246 -4.66 15.57 6.30
C VAL A 246 -3.51 14.77 6.86
N LEU A 247 -3.80 13.73 7.65
CA LEU A 247 -2.82 12.77 8.13
C LEU A 247 -2.78 11.57 7.18
N ALA A 248 -1.75 11.51 6.34
CA ALA A 248 -1.53 10.47 5.32
C ALA A 248 -0.31 9.60 5.61
N CYS A 249 -0.02 9.38 6.91
CA CYS A 249 1.21 8.73 7.36
C CYS A 249 1.13 7.19 7.38
N ASN A 250 -0.07 6.60 7.29
CA ASN A 250 -0.31 5.16 7.39
C ASN A 250 0.48 4.53 8.57
N GLY A 251 1.25 3.44 8.36
CA GLY A 251 2.04 2.76 9.39
C GLY A 251 3.15 3.60 10.05
N TYR A 252 3.44 4.76 9.51
CA TYR A 252 4.47 5.69 10.01
C TYR A 252 3.90 6.85 10.86
N LEU A 253 2.61 6.83 11.20
CA LEU A 253 1.94 7.88 11.99
C LEU A 253 2.62 8.10 13.36
N GLY A 254 3.15 7.04 13.98
CA GLY A 254 3.75 7.12 15.30
C GLY A 254 2.76 7.68 16.34
N ASP A 255 3.25 8.53 17.23
CA ASP A 255 2.45 9.15 18.30
C ASP A 255 1.83 10.50 17.91
N LEU A 256 1.87 10.87 16.63
CA LEU A 256 1.38 12.17 16.14
C LEU A 256 -0.12 12.37 16.44
N ASP A 257 -0.93 11.31 16.28
CA ASP A 257 -2.34 11.30 16.69
C ASP A 257 -2.75 9.94 17.27
N LYS A 258 -3.03 9.93 18.57
CA LYS A 258 -3.42 8.71 19.29
C LYS A 258 -4.82 8.22 18.91
N ALA A 259 -5.72 9.10 18.47
CA ALA A 259 -7.07 8.72 18.08
C ALA A 259 -7.07 7.91 16.79
N ALA A 260 -6.27 8.31 15.79
CA ALA A 260 -6.08 7.56 14.57
C ALA A 260 -5.20 6.31 14.79
N GLN A 261 -4.14 6.41 15.61
CA GLN A 261 -3.17 5.35 15.84
C GLN A 261 -3.77 4.07 16.44
N LYS A 262 -4.75 4.18 17.36
CA LYS A 262 -5.31 3.03 18.09
C LYS A 262 -6.00 1.98 17.20
N TYR A 263 -6.35 2.34 15.97
CA TYR A 263 -7.06 1.47 15.04
C TYR A 263 -6.15 0.76 14.05
N GLN A 264 -4.85 1.05 14.09
CA GLN A 264 -3.89 0.42 13.18
C GLN A 264 -2.70 -0.18 13.93
N LEU A 265 -2.12 -1.21 13.32
CA LEU A 265 -0.91 -1.85 13.79
C LEU A 265 0.12 -1.83 12.66
N PRO A 266 1.29 -1.21 12.89
CA PRO A 266 2.38 -1.27 11.93
C PRO A 266 2.99 -2.67 11.90
N ILE A 267 3.08 -3.28 10.71
CA ILE A 267 3.68 -4.60 10.47
C ILE A 267 4.75 -4.47 9.40
N ASN A 268 5.87 -5.14 9.61
CA ASN A 268 6.96 -5.18 8.63
C ASN A 268 6.77 -6.34 7.67
N ASN A 269 6.85 -6.05 6.39
CA ASN A 269 6.87 -7.02 5.30
C ASN A 269 8.14 -6.82 4.46
N PHE A 270 8.62 -7.88 3.80
CA PHE A 270 9.93 -7.91 3.18
C PHE A 270 9.89 -8.43 1.76
N ILE A 271 10.79 -7.89 0.94
CA ILE A 271 10.89 -8.19 -0.49
C ILE A 271 12.36 -8.40 -0.83
N LEU A 272 12.62 -9.28 -1.79
CA LEU A 272 13.91 -9.42 -2.44
C LEU A 272 13.82 -9.17 -3.94
N ALA A 273 14.96 -8.83 -4.54
CA ALA A 273 15.18 -8.90 -5.98
C ALA A 273 16.41 -9.76 -6.26
N THR A 274 16.25 -10.71 -7.16
CA THR A 274 17.38 -11.55 -7.62
C THR A 274 18.37 -10.74 -8.47
N GLU A 275 19.49 -11.33 -8.82
CA GLU A 275 20.26 -10.90 -9.99
C GLU A 275 19.39 -10.96 -11.26
N PRO A 276 19.73 -10.22 -12.35
CA PRO A 276 19.03 -10.35 -13.62
C PRO A 276 19.14 -11.78 -14.15
N LEU A 277 17.99 -12.39 -14.43
CA LEU A 277 17.95 -13.74 -15.01
C LEU A 277 18.08 -13.64 -16.53
N PRO A 278 18.72 -14.62 -17.19
CA PRO A 278 18.62 -14.75 -18.63
C PRO A 278 17.15 -14.79 -19.07
N GLU A 279 16.80 -14.11 -20.16
CA GLU A 279 15.42 -13.98 -20.63
C GLU A 279 14.67 -15.33 -20.71
N PRO A 280 15.23 -16.42 -21.24
CA PRO A 280 14.53 -17.71 -21.25
C PRO A 280 14.19 -18.21 -19.85
N ARG A 281 15.08 -17.99 -18.87
CA ARG A 281 14.85 -18.39 -17.47
C ARG A 281 13.79 -17.53 -16.80
N ALA A 282 13.82 -16.21 -17.02
CA ALA A 282 12.81 -15.28 -16.52
C ALA A 282 11.42 -15.65 -17.05
N ARG A 283 11.29 -16.00 -18.32
CA ARG A 283 10.05 -16.45 -18.93
C ARG A 283 9.58 -17.81 -18.39
N THR A 284 10.49 -18.70 -17.98
CA THR A 284 10.11 -19.97 -17.39
C THR A 284 9.45 -19.79 -16.03
N ILE A 285 9.85 -18.80 -15.22
CA ILE A 285 9.30 -18.54 -13.90
C ILE A 285 8.07 -17.64 -13.87
N ASN A 286 7.86 -16.84 -14.92
CA ASN A 286 6.65 -16.04 -15.11
C ASN A 286 6.54 -15.68 -16.60
N ARG A 287 5.90 -16.58 -17.36
CA ARG A 287 5.84 -16.52 -18.82
C ARG A 287 5.25 -15.21 -19.35
N ASP A 288 4.18 -14.76 -18.73
CA ASP A 288 3.37 -13.63 -19.18
C ASP A 288 3.65 -12.35 -18.38
N ASN A 289 4.64 -12.40 -17.47
CA ASN A 289 5.02 -11.29 -16.58
C ASN A 289 3.84 -10.66 -15.85
N VAL A 290 2.90 -11.46 -15.39
CA VAL A 290 1.78 -11.01 -14.56
C VAL A 290 2.21 -10.85 -13.09
N ALA A 291 1.49 -10.03 -12.32
CA ALA A 291 1.58 -10.12 -10.87
C ALA A 291 1.04 -11.48 -10.40
N VAL A 292 1.71 -12.13 -9.48
CA VAL A 292 1.23 -13.39 -8.90
C VAL A 292 1.04 -13.20 -7.40
N VAL A 293 -0.10 -13.68 -6.89
CA VAL A 293 -0.48 -13.61 -5.48
C VAL A 293 -1.03 -14.97 -5.05
N ASP A 294 -0.53 -15.55 -3.96
CA ASP A 294 -1.02 -16.84 -3.48
C ASP A 294 -2.07 -16.71 -2.35
N THR A 295 -2.75 -17.83 -2.07
CA THR A 295 -3.80 -17.93 -1.04
C THR A 295 -3.28 -18.19 0.38
N ARG A 296 -1.98 -18.07 0.65
CA ARG A 296 -1.45 -18.21 2.02
C ARG A 296 -1.91 -17.06 2.89
N PHE A 297 -2.05 -17.30 4.18
CA PHE A 297 -2.37 -16.23 5.13
C PHE A 297 -1.30 -15.13 5.14
N VAL A 298 -0.01 -15.52 5.16
CA VAL A 298 1.12 -14.64 4.85
C VAL A 298 1.44 -14.82 3.38
N VAL A 299 0.83 -13.99 2.58
CA VAL A 299 0.82 -14.05 1.12
C VAL A 299 2.23 -13.98 0.56
N ASN A 300 2.59 -14.90 -0.34
CA ASN A 300 3.68 -14.69 -1.27
C ASN A 300 3.14 -13.96 -2.52
N TYR A 301 3.90 -12.98 -2.99
CA TYR A 301 3.57 -12.25 -4.20
C TYR A 301 4.84 -11.97 -4.99
N PHE A 302 4.76 -12.00 -6.30
CA PHE A 302 5.93 -11.81 -7.14
C PHE A 302 5.57 -11.41 -8.57
N HIS A 303 6.54 -10.82 -9.26
CA HIS A 303 6.52 -10.53 -10.70
C HIS A 303 7.96 -10.38 -11.20
N ASN A 304 8.16 -10.32 -12.51
CA ASN A 304 9.46 -9.98 -13.05
C ASN A 304 9.59 -8.47 -13.22
N SER A 305 10.80 -7.95 -12.99
CA SER A 305 11.15 -6.57 -13.33
C SER A 305 11.48 -6.43 -14.83
N PRO A 306 11.54 -5.18 -15.38
CA PRO A 306 11.92 -4.96 -16.75
C PRO A 306 13.32 -5.48 -17.12
N ASP A 307 14.24 -5.58 -16.17
CA ASP A 307 15.58 -6.16 -16.33
C ASP A 307 15.64 -7.66 -15.96
N ASN A 308 14.50 -8.37 -15.98
CA ASN A 308 14.35 -9.80 -15.76
C ASN A 308 14.77 -10.31 -14.36
N ARG A 309 14.67 -9.48 -13.32
CA ARG A 309 14.81 -9.95 -11.93
C ARG A 309 13.48 -10.51 -11.43
N LEU A 310 13.53 -11.56 -10.65
CA LEU A 310 12.37 -11.93 -9.85
C LEU A 310 12.27 -10.98 -8.65
N ILE A 311 11.21 -10.19 -8.59
CA ILE A 311 10.81 -9.42 -7.42
C ILE A 311 9.88 -10.31 -6.60
N PHE A 312 10.32 -10.73 -5.42
CA PHE A 312 9.57 -11.67 -4.58
C PHE A 312 9.34 -11.11 -3.19
N GLY A 313 8.09 -10.99 -2.81
CA GLY A 313 7.67 -10.61 -1.46
C GLY A 313 7.04 -11.78 -0.74
N GLY A 314 7.37 -11.91 0.53
CA GLY A 314 6.84 -12.96 1.39
C GLY A 314 7.52 -12.96 2.75
N GLY A 315 6.80 -13.48 3.74
CA GLY A 315 7.25 -13.46 5.12
C GLY A 315 6.99 -12.13 5.82
N GLU A 316 6.50 -12.25 7.02
CA GLU A 316 6.23 -11.13 7.93
C GLU A 316 7.04 -11.30 9.20
N ASN A 317 7.49 -10.20 9.75
CA ASN A 317 8.11 -10.20 11.07
C ASN A 317 7.23 -9.39 12.05
N TYR A 318 6.78 -10.08 13.07
CA TYR A 318 5.93 -9.54 14.14
C TYR A 318 6.73 -8.81 15.22
N SER A 319 7.98 -8.49 14.97
CA SER A 319 8.78 -7.63 15.82
C SER A 319 8.90 -6.22 15.22
N SER A 320 9.21 -5.24 16.07
CA SER A 320 9.51 -3.89 15.63
C SER A 320 10.87 -3.76 14.91
N ARG A 321 11.61 -4.85 14.76
CA ARG A 321 12.95 -4.88 14.16
C ARG A 321 12.96 -5.72 12.90
N PHE A 322 13.73 -5.31 11.92
CA PHE A 322 14.02 -6.13 10.74
C PHE A 322 14.88 -7.33 11.11
N PRO A 323 14.77 -8.47 10.38
CA PRO A 323 15.73 -9.57 10.49
C PRO A 323 17.17 -9.09 10.25
N ASN A 324 18.14 -9.71 10.93
CA ASN A 324 19.55 -9.35 10.75
C ASN A 324 20.04 -9.69 9.33
N ASP A 325 19.60 -10.82 8.79
CA ASP A 325 19.85 -11.22 7.40
C ASP A 325 18.53 -11.25 6.64
N LEU A 326 18.23 -10.14 6.02
CA LEU A 326 16.99 -9.95 5.28
C LEU A 326 16.95 -10.76 3.98
N LYS A 327 18.09 -10.87 3.30
CA LYS A 327 18.22 -11.67 2.08
C LYS A 327 17.87 -13.13 2.34
N GLN A 328 18.50 -13.72 3.37
CA GLN A 328 18.24 -15.11 3.74
C GLN A 328 16.79 -15.33 4.24
N PHE A 329 16.22 -14.35 4.94
CA PHE A 329 14.86 -14.43 5.46
C PHE A 329 13.82 -14.58 4.35
N VAL A 330 13.86 -13.74 3.31
CA VAL A 330 12.90 -13.78 2.20
C VAL A 330 13.26 -14.91 1.22
N ARG A 331 14.56 -15.17 0.99
CA ARG A 331 15.05 -16.25 0.11
C ARG A 331 14.47 -17.60 0.48
N LYS A 332 14.29 -17.87 1.76
CA LYS A 332 13.67 -19.14 2.22
C LYS A 332 12.27 -19.32 1.61
N ASN A 333 11.43 -18.30 1.66
CA ASN A 333 10.07 -18.36 1.10
C ASN A 333 10.10 -18.46 -0.44
N MET A 334 11.02 -17.74 -1.08
CA MET A 334 11.22 -17.86 -2.53
C MET A 334 11.60 -19.28 -2.95
N LEU A 335 12.49 -19.96 -2.22
CA LEU A 335 12.91 -21.32 -2.53
C LEU A 335 11.86 -22.39 -2.21
N GLU A 336 10.88 -22.10 -1.35
CA GLU A 336 9.70 -22.95 -1.17
C GLU A 336 8.82 -22.96 -2.42
N VAL A 337 8.78 -21.85 -3.17
CA VAL A 337 8.06 -21.73 -4.44
C VAL A 337 8.93 -22.16 -5.62
N TYR A 338 10.15 -21.66 -5.69
CA TYR A 338 11.11 -21.84 -6.79
C TYR A 338 12.41 -22.52 -6.32
N PRO A 339 12.41 -23.82 -5.98
CA PRO A 339 13.62 -24.52 -5.55
C PRO A 339 14.72 -24.56 -6.64
N ASN A 340 14.35 -24.43 -7.90
CA ASN A 340 15.24 -24.34 -9.05
C ASN A 340 16.00 -23.00 -9.17
N LEU A 341 15.74 -22.02 -8.28
CA LEU A 341 16.50 -20.78 -8.18
C LEU A 341 17.53 -20.80 -7.03
N ALA A 342 17.91 -21.98 -6.54
CA ALA A 342 18.88 -22.12 -5.45
C ALA A 342 20.29 -21.62 -5.82
N ASP A 343 20.62 -21.59 -7.09
CA ASP A 343 21.90 -21.06 -7.65
C ASP A 343 21.88 -19.55 -7.86
N VAL A 344 20.71 -18.90 -7.79
CA VAL A 344 20.55 -17.48 -8.11
C VAL A 344 20.93 -16.60 -6.93
N SER A 345 21.70 -15.54 -7.18
CA SER A 345 22.10 -14.55 -6.18
C SER A 345 20.96 -13.58 -5.87
N ILE A 346 20.93 -13.09 -4.64
CA ILE A 346 20.00 -12.02 -4.22
C ILE A 346 20.77 -10.70 -4.18
N ASP A 347 20.53 -9.83 -5.13
CA ASP A 347 21.20 -8.53 -5.21
C ASP A 347 20.65 -7.58 -4.15
N TYR A 348 19.31 -7.48 -4.03
CA TYR A 348 18.62 -6.55 -3.16
C TYR A 348 17.67 -7.26 -2.21
N ALA A 349 17.54 -6.73 -0.99
CA ALA A 349 16.44 -7.07 -0.08
C ALA A 349 16.10 -5.85 0.78
N TRP A 350 14.83 -5.56 0.91
CA TRP A 350 14.33 -4.42 1.65
C TRP A 350 13.04 -4.73 2.38
N GLY A 351 12.63 -3.85 3.26
CA GLY A 351 11.36 -3.97 3.96
C GLY A 351 10.58 -2.66 3.96
N GLY A 352 9.29 -2.78 4.21
CA GLY A 352 8.39 -1.66 4.40
C GLY A 352 7.43 -1.92 5.56
N THR A 353 6.99 -0.84 6.19
CA THR A 353 6.01 -0.91 7.28
C THR A 353 4.63 -0.58 6.73
N LEU A 354 3.75 -1.57 6.69
CA LEU A 354 2.35 -1.38 6.36
C LEU A 354 1.51 -1.21 7.63
N ALA A 355 0.31 -0.69 7.51
CA ALA A 355 -0.65 -0.61 8.60
C ALA A 355 -1.80 -1.58 8.40
N VAL A 356 -2.04 -2.41 9.40
CA VAL A 356 -3.14 -3.38 9.41
C VAL A 356 -4.20 -2.93 10.40
N THR A 357 -5.47 -3.01 10.04
CA THR A 357 -6.62 -2.84 10.94
C THR A 357 -7.15 -4.21 11.37
N MET A 358 -7.86 -4.27 12.49
CA MET A 358 -8.48 -5.52 12.97
C MET A 358 -9.42 -6.18 11.95
N LYS A 359 -10.14 -5.36 11.21
CA LYS A 359 -11.09 -5.80 10.18
C LYS A 359 -10.47 -5.90 8.77
N ARG A 360 -9.16 -5.60 8.64
CA ARG A 360 -8.45 -5.58 7.36
C ARG A 360 -9.02 -4.61 6.29
N MET A 361 -9.95 -3.74 6.67
CA MET A 361 -10.49 -2.68 5.81
C MET A 361 -9.82 -1.34 6.10
N PRO A 362 -9.72 -0.45 5.11
CA PRO A 362 -9.17 0.89 5.31
C PRO A 362 -9.90 1.66 6.41
N HIS A 363 -9.14 2.38 7.23
CA HIS A 363 -9.66 3.20 8.31
C HIS A 363 -9.57 4.68 7.96
N PHE A 364 -10.73 5.26 7.66
CA PHE A 364 -10.87 6.68 7.43
C PHE A 364 -11.53 7.33 8.64
N GLY A 365 -11.27 8.60 8.82
CA GLY A 365 -11.92 9.33 9.91
C GLY A 365 -11.56 10.81 9.94
N ARG A 366 -12.24 11.51 10.83
CA ARG A 366 -11.99 12.91 11.13
C ARG A 366 -11.96 13.14 12.63
N LYS A 367 -11.04 13.97 13.09
CA LYS A 367 -10.93 14.35 14.50
C LYS A 367 -11.82 15.57 14.81
N SER A 368 -11.91 16.45 13.85
CA SER A 368 -12.71 17.66 13.84
C SER A 368 -13.13 17.95 12.40
N PRO A 369 -13.95 18.97 12.13
CA PRO A 369 -14.27 19.36 10.77
C PRO A 369 -13.05 19.68 9.89
N ASN A 370 -11.90 19.96 10.51
CA ASN A 370 -10.69 20.42 9.84
C ASN A 370 -9.59 19.38 9.74
N ILE A 371 -9.70 18.21 10.42
CA ILE A 371 -8.62 17.22 10.49
C ILE A 371 -9.11 15.85 10.04
N TYR A 372 -8.51 15.34 8.97
CA TYR A 372 -8.88 14.09 8.29
C TYR A 372 -7.73 13.09 8.25
N TRP A 373 -8.04 11.81 8.13
CA TRP A 373 -7.08 10.76 7.82
C TRP A 373 -7.67 9.66 6.93
N ALA A 374 -6.78 9.03 6.17
CA ALA A 374 -7.03 7.77 5.49
C ALA A 374 -5.79 6.87 5.64
N GLN A 375 -5.97 5.66 6.20
CA GLN A 375 -4.90 4.77 6.62
C GLN A 375 -5.38 3.31 6.74
N GLY A 376 -4.47 2.38 7.08
CA GLY A 376 -4.84 1.02 7.45
C GLY A 376 -5.27 0.14 6.27
N TYR A 377 -4.61 0.28 5.13
CA TYR A 377 -4.95 -0.46 3.90
C TYR A 377 -4.63 -1.95 3.95
N SER A 378 -4.00 -2.42 5.02
CA SER A 378 -3.81 -3.84 5.35
C SER A 378 -3.14 -4.67 4.25
N GLY A 379 -2.18 -4.08 3.52
CA GLY A 379 -1.44 -4.72 2.44
C GLY A 379 -2.06 -4.58 1.04
N HIS A 380 -3.26 -4.02 0.91
CA HIS A 380 -3.94 -3.77 -0.37
C HIS A 380 -4.02 -2.27 -0.67
N GLY A 381 -2.84 -1.62 -0.79
CA GLY A 381 -2.75 -0.17 -0.66
C GLY A 381 -2.46 0.62 -1.94
N ILE A 382 -2.02 0.04 -3.07
CA ILE A 382 -1.67 0.88 -4.23
C ILE A 382 -2.91 1.60 -4.76
N ALA A 383 -3.96 0.87 -5.13
CA ALA A 383 -5.21 1.44 -5.61
C ALA A 383 -5.93 2.22 -4.50
N MET A 384 -6.18 1.56 -3.36
CA MET A 384 -6.99 2.13 -2.28
C MET A 384 -6.36 3.33 -1.57
N ALA A 385 -5.04 3.48 -1.53
CA ALA A 385 -4.43 4.68 -0.96
C ALA A 385 -4.55 5.89 -1.91
N ASN A 386 -4.48 5.66 -3.22
CA ASN A 386 -4.79 6.70 -4.20
C ASN A 386 -6.26 7.14 -4.10
N MET A 387 -7.19 6.21 -4.05
CA MET A 387 -8.62 6.50 -3.86
C MET A 387 -8.88 7.16 -2.50
N GLY A 388 -8.22 6.73 -1.43
CA GLY A 388 -8.33 7.33 -0.11
C GLY A 388 -7.93 8.80 -0.10
N GLY A 389 -6.88 9.16 -0.82
CA GLY A 389 -6.47 10.54 -1.00
C GLY A 389 -7.52 11.37 -1.74
N GLN A 390 -8.07 10.82 -2.83
CA GLN A 390 -9.15 11.48 -3.58
C GLN A 390 -10.40 11.68 -2.71
N MET A 391 -10.86 10.65 -1.99
CA MET A 391 -12.03 10.76 -1.12
C MET A 391 -11.85 11.75 0.02
N VAL A 392 -10.63 11.88 0.58
CA VAL A 392 -10.34 12.93 1.56
C VAL A 392 -10.45 14.32 0.92
N ALA A 393 -9.92 14.49 -0.29
CA ALA A 393 -10.01 15.75 -1.01
C ALA A 393 -11.46 16.14 -1.35
N GLU A 394 -12.26 15.16 -1.77
CA GLU A 394 -13.71 15.33 -2.00
C GLU A 394 -14.42 15.75 -0.72
N ALA A 395 -14.15 15.10 0.40
CA ALA A 395 -14.74 15.43 1.70
C ALA A 395 -14.40 16.86 2.15
N ILE A 396 -13.16 17.31 1.94
CA ILE A 396 -12.73 18.69 2.18
C ILE A 396 -13.47 19.67 1.28
N ALA A 397 -13.75 19.28 0.03
CA ALA A 397 -14.50 20.09 -0.94
C ALA A 397 -16.03 20.02 -0.77
N GLY A 398 -16.53 19.38 0.30
CA GLY A 398 -17.96 19.27 0.60
C GLY A 398 -18.69 18.08 -0.03
N GLN A 399 -17.99 17.12 -0.60
CA GLN A 399 -18.50 15.88 -1.21
C GLN A 399 -18.04 14.67 -0.40
N ALA A 400 -18.68 14.40 0.72
CA ALA A 400 -18.17 13.43 1.70
C ALA A 400 -18.76 12.01 1.58
N GLU A 401 -19.66 11.73 0.65
CA GLU A 401 -20.46 10.50 0.59
C GLU A 401 -19.56 9.24 0.54
N ARG A 402 -18.56 9.23 -0.35
CA ARG A 402 -17.64 8.09 -0.48
C ARG A 402 -16.71 7.98 0.73
N PHE A 403 -16.23 9.09 1.26
CA PHE A 403 -15.42 9.14 2.47
C PHE A 403 -16.21 8.62 3.68
N ASP A 404 -17.45 9.05 3.85
CA ASP A 404 -18.32 8.67 4.98
C ASP A 404 -18.70 7.19 4.94
N LEU A 405 -18.77 6.57 3.77
CA LEU A 405 -18.96 5.12 3.66
C LEU A 405 -17.85 4.35 4.41
N PHE A 406 -16.59 4.77 4.28
CA PHE A 406 -15.46 4.17 5.00
C PHE A 406 -15.34 4.69 6.44
N ALA A 407 -15.57 5.97 6.68
CA ALA A 407 -15.47 6.57 8.01
C ALA A 407 -16.50 6.02 9.00
N ASN A 408 -17.66 5.57 8.50
CA ASN A 408 -18.72 4.94 9.29
C ASN A 408 -18.51 3.44 9.53
N LEU A 409 -17.47 2.81 8.97
CA LEU A 409 -17.15 1.43 9.28
C LEU A 409 -16.81 1.30 10.78
N LYS A 410 -17.46 0.34 11.44
CA LYS A 410 -17.22 0.06 12.87
C LYS A 410 -15.86 -0.66 13.03
N HIS A 411 -14.78 0.13 13.07
CA HIS A 411 -13.47 -0.39 13.41
C HIS A 411 -13.33 -0.68 14.90
N GLN A 412 -12.65 -1.78 15.23
CA GLN A 412 -12.26 -2.12 16.59
C GLN A 412 -10.84 -1.62 16.83
N SER A 413 -10.62 -0.98 18.01
CA SER A 413 -9.27 -0.67 18.46
C SER A 413 -8.54 -1.95 18.86
N PHE A 414 -7.21 -1.98 18.68
CA PHE A 414 -6.43 -3.12 19.14
C PHE A 414 -6.52 -3.27 20.67
N PRO A 415 -6.79 -4.49 21.19
CA PRO A 415 -6.92 -4.75 22.63
C PRO A 415 -5.64 -4.38 23.40
N GLY A 416 -5.80 -3.81 24.60
CA GLY A 416 -4.69 -3.51 25.50
C GLY A 416 -3.81 -2.32 25.09
N GLY A 417 -4.26 -1.51 24.13
CA GLY A 417 -3.57 -0.29 23.71
C GLY A 417 -2.14 -0.53 23.24
N ALA A 418 -1.25 0.44 23.48
CA ALA A 418 0.14 0.37 23.02
C ALA A 418 0.97 -0.79 23.65
N LEU A 419 0.60 -1.26 24.84
CA LEU A 419 1.34 -2.28 25.61
C LEU A 419 1.03 -3.71 25.16
N LEU A 420 -0.23 -4.06 24.89
CA LEU A 420 -0.66 -5.43 24.64
C LEU A 420 -0.95 -5.72 23.14
N ARG A 421 -1.03 -4.70 22.28
CA ARG A 421 -1.30 -4.91 20.85
C ARG A 421 -0.28 -5.82 20.15
N TRP A 422 1.00 -5.74 20.52
CA TRP A 422 2.04 -6.61 19.98
C TRP A 422 1.94 -8.07 20.44
N PRO A 423 1.83 -8.37 21.76
CA PRO A 423 1.61 -9.75 22.22
C PRO A 423 0.35 -10.38 21.63
N ALA A 424 -0.76 -9.63 21.57
CA ALA A 424 -2.01 -10.14 20.99
C ALA A 424 -1.87 -10.42 19.48
N LEU A 425 -1.14 -9.58 18.74
CA LEU A 425 -0.84 -9.84 17.34
C LEU A 425 -0.03 -11.13 17.17
N VAL A 426 1.09 -11.26 17.89
CA VAL A 426 1.97 -12.42 17.82
C VAL A 426 1.18 -13.71 18.08
N ALA A 427 0.32 -13.71 19.10
CA ALA A 427 -0.53 -14.87 19.41
C ALA A 427 -1.52 -15.18 18.26
N GLY A 428 -2.20 -14.17 17.73
CA GLY A 428 -3.13 -14.34 16.61
C GLY A 428 -2.44 -14.85 15.35
N MET A 429 -1.27 -14.32 15.02
CA MET A 429 -0.52 -14.71 13.83
C MET A 429 0.08 -16.12 13.94
N LEU A 430 0.56 -16.51 15.12
CA LEU A 430 0.99 -17.89 15.37
C LEU A 430 -0.17 -18.88 15.22
N PHE A 431 -1.37 -18.52 15.66
CA PHE A 431 -2.58 -19.31 15.48
C PHE A 431 -2.90 -19.49 13.99
N TYR A 432 -2.96 -18.41 13.20
CA TYR A 432 -3.26 -18.50 11.77
C TYR A 432 -2.15 -19.21 10.96
N LYS A 433 -0.87 -18.98 11.30
CA LYS A 433 0.24 -19.72 10.68
C LYS A 433 0.18 -21.22 10.96
N THR A 434 -0.41 -21.61 12.06
CA THR A 434 -0.62 -23.03 12.38
C THR A 434 -1.77 -23.59 11.54
N LEU A 435 -2.85 -22.81 11.32
CA LEU A 435 -3.95 -23.19 10.44
C LEU A 435 -3.53 -23.34 8.97
N ASP A 436 -2.59 -22.52 8.48
CA ASP A 436 -2.05 -22.66 7.11
C ASP A 436 -1.32 -23.99 6.87
N ARG A 437 -0.90 -24.69 7.93
CA ARG A 437 -0.23 -26.00 7.81
C ARG A 437 -1.21 -27.17 7.62
N PHE A 438 -2.44 -27.01 8.02
CA PHE A 438 -3.54 -27.98 7.90
C PHE A 438 -4.53 -27.57 6.81
#